data_a6a2d629b40b77ac0c83ed60733b37ab
#
_entry.id   a6a2d629b40b77ac0c83ed60733b37ab
#
_cell.length_a   1.000
_cell.length_b   1.000
_cell.length_c   1.000
_cell.angle_alpha   90.00
_cell.angle_beta   90.00
_cell.angle_gamma   90.00
#
_symmetry.space_group_name_H-M   'P 1'
#
loop_
_entity.id
_entity.type
_entity.pdbx_description
1 polymer ?
#
loop_
_entity_poly.entity_id
_entity_poly.type
_entity_poly.pdbx_seq_one_letter_code
_entity_poly.pdbx_strand_id
1 'polypeptide(L)'
;MKITRIYTGKDEQSHFEEIEIPLFDQGDIGRLSEIFSARGVIFRENPGDYHYQWHNAPRRQYIVMLEGSVEIEIGDGTRRVFHPGEILLAEDTSGQGHISRAVNGQPRKSLFIPLDPEP
;
A
#
# COMPACT_ATOMS: atom_id res chain seq x y z
N MET A 1 7.60 3.15 13.29
CA MET A 1 6.56 2.21 12.78
C MET A 1 6.97 1.74 11.39
N LYS A 2 7.06 0.43 11.22
CA LYS A 2 7.44 -0.15 9.92
C LYS A 2 6.23 -0.24 9.00
N ILE A 3 6.40 0.19 7.76
CA ILE A 3 5.43 -0.02 6.69
C ILE A 3 6.17 -0.55 5.46
N THR A 4 5.43 -1.05 4.49
CA THR A 4 6.00 -1.52 3.23
C THR A 4 5.75 -0.48 2.15
N ARG A 5 6.74 -0.28 1.30
CA ARG A 5 6.64 0.56 0.11
C ARG A 5 6.72 -0.32 -1.12
N ILE A 6 5.90 -0.05 -2.12
CA ILE A 6 6.07 -0.60 -3.47
C ILE A 6 6.37 0.57 -4.40
N TYR A 7 7.43 0.46 -5.19
CA TYR A 7 7.90 1.56 -6.03
C TYR A 7 8.45 1.04 -7.35
N THR A 8 8.51 1.90 -8.35
CA THR A 8 9.10 1.56 -9.65
C THR A 8 10.60 1.79 -9.62
N GLY A 9 11.36 0.74 -9.87
CA GLY A 9 12.82 0.82 -9.97
C GLY A 9 13.29 1.32 -11.33
N LYS A 10 14.61 1.46 -11.46
CA LYS A 10 15.23 1.88 -12.75
C LYS A 10 15.01 0.86 -13.86
N ASP A 11 14.71 -0.38 -13.50
CA ASP A 11 14.41 -1.48 -14.42
C ASP A 11 12.96 -1.45 -14.93
N GLU A 12 12.19 -0.41 -14.59
CA GLU A 12 10.77 -0.29 -14.92
C GLU A 12 9.91 -1.39 -14.29
N GLN A 13 10.39 -1.99 -13.20
CA GLN A 13 9.70 -3.02 -12.44
C GLN A 13 9.35 -2.51 -11.05
N SER A 14 8.23 -3.00 -10.51
CA SER A 14 7.87 -2.73 -9.12
C SER A 14 8.74 -3.56 -8.18
N HIS A 15 9.11 -2.95 -7.05
CA HIS A 15 9.91 -3.57 -6.00
C HIS A 15 9.29 -3.26 -4.65
N PHE A 16 9.46 -4.18 -3.70
CA PHE A 16 9.07 -3.95 -2.31
C PHE A 16 10.26 -3.47 -1.49
N GLU A 17 9.98 -2.59 -0.54
CA GLU A 17 10.97 -2.06 0.39
C GLU A 17 10.29 -1.83 1.74
N GLU A 18 10.93 -2.24 2.83
CA GLU A 18 10.46 -1.85 4.15
C GLU A 18 11.01 -0.46 4.49
N ILE A 19 10.16 0.40 4.99
CA ILE A 19 10.56 1.74 5.44
C ILE A 19 10.14 1.94 6.88
N GLU A 20 10.89 2.77 7.59
CA GLU A 20 10.62 3.12 8.98
C GLU A 20 10.05 4.51 9.04
N ILE A 21 8.86 4.64 9.61
CA ILE A 21 8.25 5.94 9.90
C ILE A 21 8.72 6.35 11.31
N PRO A 22 9.49 7.43 11.44
CA PRO A 22 9.93 7.88 12.77
C PRO A 22 8.76 8.27 13.66
N LEU A 23 8.77 7.78 14.88
CA LEU A 23 7.79 8.13 15.90
C LEU A 23 8.51 8.79 17.08
N PHE A 24 7.86 9.76 17.66
CA PHE A 24 8.40 10.54 18.77
C PHE A 24 7.52 10.38 20.00
N ASP A 25 8.14 10.17 21.15
CA ASP A 25 7.44 9.99 22.42
C ASP A 25 6.72 11.28 22.82
N GLN A 26 5.41 11.19 23.05
CA GLN A 26 4.56 12.31 23.47
C GLN A 26 3.89 12.01 24.83
N GLY A 27 4.51 11.17 25.65
CA GLY A 27 4.00 10.85 26.97
C GLY A 27 2.72 10.01 26.93
N ASP A 28 1.71 10.46 27.64
CA ASP A 28 0.46 9.69 27.82
C ASP A 28 -0.30 9.41 26.52
N ILE A 29 -0.11 10.21 25.50
CA ILE A 29 -0.81 10.01 24.21
C ILE A 29 -0.04 9.06 23.28
N GLY A 30 1.13 8.58 23.70
CA GLY A 30 1.87 7.57 22.95
C GLY A 30 2.99 8.18 22.09
N ARG A 31 3.35 7.43 21.04
CA ARG A 31 4.41 7.82 20.12
C ARG A 31 3.78 8.19 18.78
N LEU A 32 4.08 9.38 18.29
CA LEU A 32 3.48 9.95 17.10
C LEU A 32 4.53 10.32 16.08
N SER A 33 4.20 10.11 14.80
CA SER A 33 5.01 10.66 13.72
C SER A 33 4.75 12.17 13.58
N GLU A 34 5.56 12.82 12.73
CA GLU A 34 5.20 14.10 12.18
C GLU A 34 3.94 13.99 11.35
N ILE A 35 3.33 15.12 11.04
CA ILE A 35 2.16 15.14 10.14
C ILE A 35 2.63 14.94 8.70
N PHE A 36 2.12 13.92 8.04
CA PHE A 36 2.33 13.72 6.62
C PHE A 36 1.13 14.29 5.86
N SER A 37 1.39 15.19 4.92
CA SER A 37 0.34 15.79 4.12
C SER A 37 -0.33 14.75 3.23
N ALA A 38 -1.65 14.85 3.12
CA ALA A 38 -2.45 13.98 2.27
C ALA A 38 -3.57 14.79 1.61
N ARG A 39 -4.05 14.34 0.47
CA ARG A 39 -5.12 15.03 -0.27
C ARG A 39 -6.50 14.68 0.25
N GLY A 40 -6.64 13.56 0.90
CA GLY A 40 -7.94 13.09 1.37
C GLY A 40 -7.93 11.61 1.64
N VAL A 41 -9.11 11.00 1.72
CA VAL A 41 -9.25 9.58 1.98
C VAL A 41 -10.34 8.97 1.09
N ILE A 42 -10.08 7.77 0.57
CA ILE A 42 -11.03 6.98 -0.20
C ILE A 42 -11.35 5.74 0.61
N PHE A 43 -12.62 5.49 0.85
CA PHE A 43 -13.10 4.25 1.48
C PHE A 43 -13.32 3.23 0.37
N ARG A 44 -12.82 2.00 0.56
CA ARG A 44 -12.86 1.01 -0.51
C ARG A 44 -13.23 -0.38 0.01
N GLU A 45 -14.10 -1.05 -0.72
CA GLU A 45 -14.42 -2.46 -0.53
C GLU A 45 -14.12 -3.22 -1.80
N ASN A 46 -13.59 -4.43 -1.66
CA ASN A 46 -13.38 -5.34 -2.78
C ASN A 46 -14.04 -6.69 -2.48
N PRO A 47 -14.67 -7.32 -3.49
CA PRO A 47 -15.27 -8.64 -3.30
C PRO A 47 -14.22 -9.74 -3.16
N GLY A 48 -14.65 -10.92 -2.70
CA GLY A 48 -13.75 -12.05 -2.49
C GLY A 48 -13.16 -12.65 -3.75
N ASP A 49 -13.70 -12.32 -4.93
CA ASP A 49 -13.17 -12.75 -6.22
C ASP A 49 -12.33 -11.66 -6.90
N TYR A 50 -11.98 -10.61 -6.18
CA TYR A 50 -11.18 -9.50 -6.71
C TYR A 50 -9.86 -10.02 -7.30
N HIS A 51 -9.60 -9.64 -8.55
CA HIS A 51 -8.37 -9.96 -9.25
C HIS A 51 -8.13 -8.86 -10.29
N TYR A 52 -7.10 -8.05 -10.05
CA TYR A 52 -6.74 -6.95 -10.96
C TYR A 52 -5.38 -7.28 -11.57
N GLN A 53 -5.39 -7.49 -12.89
CA GLN A 53 -4.19 -7.82 -13.65
C GLN A 53 -3.18 -6.66 -13.63
N TRP A 54 -2.04 -6.86 -14.26
CA TRP A 54 -0.94 -5.90 -14.27
C TRP A 54 -1.42 -4.46 -14.40
N HIS A 55 -1.13 -3.64 -13.42
CA HIS A 55 -1.51 -2.24 -13.38
C HIS A 55 -0.56 -1.47 -12.47
N ASN A 56 -0.47 -0.16 -12.69
CA ASN A 56 0.28 0.75 -11.84
C ASN A 56 -0.62 1.31 -10.74
N ALA A 57 -0.01 1.80 -9.66
CA ALA A 57 -0.73 2.68 -8.75
C ALA A 57 -1.17 3.92 -9.54
N PRO A 58 -2.44 4.33 -9.46
CA PRO A 58 -2.91 5.50 -10.22
C PRO A 58 -2.31 6.81 -9.71
N ARG A 59 -1.81 6.80 -8.50
CA ARG A 59 -1.17 7.92 -7.81
C ARG A 59 -0.41 7.39 -6.62
N ARG A 60 0.48 8.21 -6.07
CA ARG A 60 1.12 7.88 -4.79
C ARG A 60 0.04 7.89 -3.70
N GLN A 61 0.01 6.88 -2.87
CA GLN A 61 -1.02 6.77 -1.83
C GLN A 61 -0.62 5.77 -0.76
N TYR A 62 -1.09 6.01 0.46
CA TYR A 62 -1.07 4.99 1.49
C TYR A 62 -2.31 4.12 1.36
N ILE A 63 -2.16 2.85 1.61
CA ILE A 63 -3.26 1.89 1.68
C ILE A 63 -3.23 1.27 3.07
N VAL A 64 -4.30 1.49 3.82
CA VAL A 64 -4.45 0.95 5.18
C VAL A 64 -5.40 -0.23 5.11
N MET A 65 -4.93 -1.42 5.47
CA MET A 65 -5.74 -2.64 5.47
C MET A 65 -6.57 -2.70 6.73
N LEU A 66 -7.89 -2.75 6.59
CA LEU A 66 -8.82 -2.77 7.72
C LEU A 66 -9.40 -4.17 7.95
N GLU A 67 -9.85 -4.84 6.90
CA GLU A 67 -10.49 -6.14 6.99
C GLU A 67 -10.16 -6.93 5.73
N GLY A 68 -9.89 -8.21 5.88
CA GLY A 68 -9.44 -9.05 4.76
C GLY A 68 -8.00 -8.74 4.38
N SER A 69 -7.48 -9.48 3.41
CA SER A 69 -6.09 -9.39 2.97
C SER A 69 -6.01 -9.25 1.46
N VAL A 70 -4.88 -8.76 0.96
CA VAL A 70 -4.59 -8.67 -0.47
C VAL A 70 -3.23 -9.27 -0.74
N GLU A 71 -3.13 -10.04 -1.82
CA GLU A 71 -1.85 -10.52 -2.34
C GLU A 71 -1.42 -9.64 -3.50
N ILE A 72 -0.19 -9.17 -3.46
CA ILE A 72 0.41 -8.37 -4.53
C ILE A 72 1.57 -9.13 -5.12
N GLU A 73 1.55 -9.29 -6.44
CA GLU A 73 2.61 -9.95 -7.20
C GLU A 73 3.31 -8.93 -8.09
N ILE A 74 4.64 -8.96 -8.09
CA ILE A 74 5.47 -8.09 -8.92
C ILE A 74 6.15 -8.89 -10.03
N GLY A 75 6.86 -8.21 -10.93
CA GLY A 75 7.32 -8.78 -12.20
C GLY A 75 8.28 -9.95 -12.10
N ASP A 76 9.06 -10.07 -11.02
CA ASP A 76 9.96 -11.20 -10.80
C ASP A 76 9.28 -12.43 -10.20
N GLY A 77 7.95 -12.38 -10.01
CA GLY A 77 7.18 -13.46 -9.41
C GLY A 77 7.06 -13.40 -7.90
N THR A 78 7.71 -12.43 -7.26
CA THR A 78 7.58 -12.24 -5.81
C THR A 78 6.14 -11.89 -5.48
N ARG A 79 5.59 -12.57 -4.47
CA ARG A 79 4.24 -12.33 -3.97
C ARG A 79 4.30 -11.97 -2.50
N ARG A 80 3.52 -10.98 -2.11
CA ARG A 80 3.43 -10.56 -0.74
C ARG A 80 1.99 -10.34 -0.34
N VAL A 81 1.61 -10.87 0.83
CA VAL A 81 0.25 -10.73 1.37
C VAL A 81 0.27 -9.62 2.43
N PHE A 82 -0.67 -8.70 2.30
CA PHE A 82 -0.88 -7.63 3.28
C PHE A 82 -2.13 -7.94 4.07
N HIS A 83 -1.99 -8.00 5.39
CA HIS A 83 -3.03 -8.38 6.33
C HIS A 83 -3.63 -7.15 7.02
N PRO A 84 -4.81 -7.30 7.67
CA PRO A 84 -5.39 -6.22 8.46
C PRO A 84 -4.37 -5.61 9.43
N GLY A 85 -4.34 -4.28 9.50
CA GLY A 85 -3.40 -3.54 10.33
C GLY A 85 -2.10 -3.17 9.62
N GLU A 86 -1.81 -3.75 8.47
CA GLU A 86 -0.61 -3.40 7.69
C GLU A 86 -0.90 -2.20 6.78
N ILE A 87 0.16 -1.43 6.51
CA ILE A 87 0.09 -0.23 5.69
C ILE A 87 1.06 -0.38 4.53
N LEU A 88 0.57 -0.10 3.32
CA LEU A 88 1.36 -0.10 2.09
C LEU A 88 1.44 1.32 1.55
N LEU A 89 2.66 1.78 1.24
CA LEU A 89 2.86 3.01 0.49
C LEU A 89 3.03 2.63 -0.98
N ALA A 90 2.02 2.93 -1.79
CA ALA A 90 2.03 2.61 -3.21
C ALA A 90 2.60 3.77 -4.00
N GLU A 91 3.75 3.54 -4.64
CA GLU A 91 4.47 4.54 -5.43
C GLU A 91 4.90 4.02 -6.81
N ASP A 92 4.45 2.83 -7.19
CA ASP A 92 4.76 2.25 -8.51
C ASP A 92 3.80 2.80 -9.57
N THR A 93 3.94 4.08 -9.85
CA THR A 93 3.05 4.82 -10.75
C THR A 93 3.42 4.70 -12.23
N SER A 94 4.43 3.93 -12.54
CA SER A 94 4.92 3.70 -13.91
C SER A 94 5.47 2.28 -14.07
N GLY A 95 5.86 1.91 -15.28
CA GLY A 95 6.48 0.62 -15.56
C GLY A 95 5.48 -0.53 -15.60
N GLN A 96 5.98 -1.75 -15.32
CA GLN A 96 5.20 -2.99 -15.38
C GLN A 96 4.05 -3.01 -14.37
N GLY A 97 4.23 -2.44 -13.19
CA GLY A 97 3.24 -2.47 -12.13
C GLY A 97 3.15 -3.82 -11.42
N HIS A 98 1.97 -4.12 -10.92
CA HIS A 98 1.73 -5.30 -10.10
C HIS A 98 0.35 -5.90 -10.36
N ILE A 99 0.15 -7.11 -9.85
CA ILE A 99 -1.15 -7.78 -9.84
C ILE A 99 -1.65 -7.75 -8.40
N SER A 100 -2.94 -7.48 -8.22
CA SER A 100 -3.58 -7.53 -6.90
C SER A 100 -4.70 -8.55 -6.91
N ARG A 101 -4.79 -9.37 -5.86
CA ARG A 101 -5.86 -10.37 -5.77
C ARG A 101 -6.33 -10.57 -4.33
N ALA A 102 -7.61 -10.94 -4.22
CA ALA A 102 -8.17 -11.37 -2.95
C ALA A 102 -7.45 -12.61 -2.42
N VAL A 103 -7.47 -12.80 -1.11
CA VAL A 103 -6.86 -13.95 -0.44
C VAL A 103 -7.97 -14.82 0.12
N ASN A 104 -7.89 -16.13 -0.15
CA ASN A 104 -8.84 -17.14 0.34
C ASN A 104 -10.31 -16.82 0.04
N GLY A 105 -10.58 -16.14 -1.08
CA GLY A 105 -11.95 -15.81 -1.46
C GLY A 105 -12.65 -14.84 -0.51
N GLN A 106 -11.91 -14.09 0.30
CA GLN A 106 -12.48 -13.19 1.31
C GLN A 106 -12.57 -11.75 0.80
N PRO A 107 -13.67 -11.04 1.10
CA PRO A 107 -13.76 -9.61 0.77
C PRO A 107 -12.79 -8.80 1.61
N ARG A 108 -12.52 -7.58 1.17
CA ARG A 108 -11.56 -6.68 1.80
C ARG A 108 -12.15 -5.29 1.99
N LYS A 109 -11.81 -4.67 3.12
CA LYS A 109 -12.06 -3.25 3.38
C LYS A 109 -10.73 -2.55 3.60
N SER A 110 -10.56 -1.39 2.99
CA SER A 110 -9.33 -0.61 3.10
C SER A 110 -9.61 0.88 2.98
N LEU A 111 -8.62 1.67 3.42
CA LEU A 111 -8.60 3.11 3.17
C LEU A 111 -7.45 3.40 2.24
N PHE A 112 -7.71 4.19 1.22
CA PHE A 112 -6.69 4.72 0.32
C PHE A 112 -6.54 6.21 0.64
N ILE A 113 -5.32 6.62 0.93
CA ILE A 113 -5.00 8.00 1.31
C ILE A 113 -4.11 8.60 0.22
N PRO A 114 -4.70 9.28 -0.78
CA PRO A 114 -3.94 9.89 -1.87
C PRO A 114 -2.98 10.95 -1.34
N LEU A 115 -1.79 10.98 -1.93
CA LEU A 115 -0.74 11.94 -1.62
C LEU A 115 -0.56 12.90 -2.78
N ASP A 116 0.04 14.06 -2.49
CA ASP A 116 0.44 14.95 -3.55
C ASP A 116 1.58 14.32 -4.37
N PRO A 117 1.66 14.60 -5.68
CA PRO A 117 2.80 14.16 -6.47
C PRO A 117 4.11 14.68 -5.87
N GLU A 118 5.19 13.90 -6.04
CA GLU A 118 6.51 14.40 -5.67
C GLU A 118 6.90 15.59 -6.57
N PRO A 119 7.57 16.62 -5.99
CA PRO A 119 8.04 17.77 -6.76
C PRO A 119 9.13 17.37 -7.78
#